data_cff08f24462ef614b9a9b52ac8c5683b
#
_entry.id   cff08f24462ef614b9a9b52ac8c5683b
#
_cell.length_a   1.000
_cell.length_b   1.000
_cell.length_c   1.000
_cell.angle_alpha   90.00
_cell.angle_beta   90.00
_cell.angle_gamma   90.00
#
_symmetry.space_group_name_H-M   'P 1'
#
loop_
_entity.id
_entity.type
_entity.pdbx_description
1 polymer ?
#
loop_
_entity_poly.entity_id
_entity_poly.type
_entity_poly.pdbx_seq_one_letter_code
_entity_poly.pdbx_strand_id
1 'polypeptide(L)'
;MVYTKHFVIHTFDKLNNACSYIENAEKTEVTNDNLSEHLEHLFQYIVNDDKTYMKKLVSGHGIVDPTNPYEEFKLTKLQAAIQRKIGYTFDPKSERLLPPTLTELEKGNAVLAHHLIQSFSPEDDLTPEKIHEIGYNTVMELTGGEYEFVIATHVDKEHLHNHIIFSSTNLKTGKAFRWQKGTKKSLRTNFG
;
A
#
# COMPACT_ATOMS: atom_id res chain seq x y z
N MET A 1 -17.76 13.30 -2.31
CA MET A 1 -16.67 13.58 -3.31
C MET A 1 -15.34 13.07 -2.79
N VAL A 2 -14.66 12.20 -3.57
CA VAL A 2 -13.38 11.59 -3.18
C VAL A 2 -12.21 12.46 -3.65
N TYR A 3 -11.28 12.75 -2.74
CA TYR A 3 -10.05 13.48 -3.05
C TYR A 3 -8.83 12.58 -2.91
N THR A 4 -8.00 12.48 -3.95
CA THR A 4 -6.80 11.63 -3.95
C THR A 4 -5.51 12.43 -4.07
N LYS A 5 -4.56 12.21 -3.14
CA LYS A 5 -3.17 12.68 -3.19
C LYS A 5 -2.24 11.54 -3.55
N HIS A 6 -1.15 11.86 -4.23
CA HIS A 6 -0.12 10.89 -4.59
C HIS A 6 1.26 11.39 -4.21
N PHE A 7 2.05 10.53 -3.56
CA PHE A 7 3.44 10.74 -3.19
C PHE A 7 4.31 9.62 -3.73
N VAL A 8 5.60 9.90 -3.89
CA VAL A 8 6.60 8.94 -4.37
C VAL A 8 7.62 8.70 -3.26
N ILE A 9 7.97 7.44 -3.03
CA ILE A 9 8.91 7.01 -1.99
C ILE A 9 10.17 6.50 -2.67
N HIS A 10 11.32 7.10 -2.33
CA HIS A 10 12.62 6.80 -2.92
C HIS A 10 13.63 6.15 -1.97
N THR A 11 13.40 6.19 -0.65
CA THR A 11 14.30 5.61 0.35
C THR A 11 13.61 4.57 1.20
N PHE A 12 14.37 3.57 1.66
CA PHE A 12 13.82 2.52 2.53
C PHE A 12 13.38 3.07 3.89
N ASP A 13 14.07 4.08 4.44
CA ASP A 13 13.65 4.75 5.68
C ASP A 13 12.27 5.42 5.53
N LYS A 14 12.05 6.14 4.42
CA LYS A 14 10.74 6.74 4.15
C LYS A 14 9.67 5.69 3.90
N LEU A 15 10.01 4.56 3.29
CA LEU A 15 9.09 3.44 3.09
C LEU A 15 8.70 2.82 4.42
N ASN A 16 9.68 2.54 5.30
CA ASN A 16 9.43 2.00 6.64
C ASN A 16 8.53 2.92 7.46
N ASN A 17 8.85 4.22 7.50
CA ASN A 17 8.05 5.22 8.22
C ASN A 17 6.63 5.32 7.67
N ALA A 18 6.44 5.24 6.35
CA ALA A 18 5.12 5.27 5.74
C ALA A 18 4.31 4.01 6.07
N CYS A 19 4.90 2.82 6.02
CA CYS A 19 4.25 1.57 6.42
C CYS A 19 3.82 1.62 7.89
N SER A 20 4.74 1.96 8.80
CA SER A 20 4.43 2.06 10.23
C SER A 20 3.35 3.10 10.56
N TYR A 21 3.29 4.21 9.81
CA TYR A 21 2.27 5.22 10.00
C TYR A 21 0.87 4.74 9.61
N ILE A 22 0.74 4.04 8.50
CA ILE A 22 -0.59 3.60 8.02
C ILE A 22 -1.15 2.44 8.82
N GLU A 23 -0.30 1.66 9.50
CA GLU A 23 -0.66 0.48 10.30
C GLU A 23 -0.96 0.83 11.75
N ASN A 24 -0.89 2.10 12.14
CA ASN A 24 -1.09 2.52 13.53
C ASN A 24 -2.48 2.09 14.03
N ALA A 25 -2.50 1.23 15.07
CA ALA A 25 -3.70 0.64 15.63
C ALA A 25 -4.70 1.70 16.14
N GLU A 26 -4.22 2.80 16.75
CA GLU A 26 -5.08 3.88 17.25
C GLU A 26 -5.88 4.57 16.14
N LYS A 27 -5.41 4.47 14.89
CA LYS A 27 -6.03 5.11 13.72
C LYS A 27 -6.91 4.16 12.92
N THR A 28 -6.65 2.86 12.99
CA THR A 28 -7.31 1.85 12.16
C THR A 28 -8.31 0.99 12.93
N GLU A 29 -8.31 1.07 14.26
CA GLU A 29 -9.30 0.38 15.09
C GLU A 29 -10.58 1.21 15.20
N VAL A 30 -11.74 0.56 15.02
CA VAL A 30 -13.04 1.16 15.30
C VAL A 30 -13.24 1.20 16.80
N THR A 31 -13.30 2.39 17.39
CA THR A 31 -13.54 2.57 18.82
C THR A 31 -15.03 2.41 19.16
N ASN A 32 -15.34 2.11 20.44
CA ASN A 32 -16.72 1.90 20.92
C ASN A 32 -17.65 3.11 20.69
N ASP A 33 -17.10 4.32 20.57
CA ASP A 33 -17.89 5.53 20.34
C ASP A 33 -18.48 5.61 18.92
N ASN A 34 -17.87 4.88 17.96
CA ASN A 34 -18.37 4.74 16.60
C ASN A 34 -19.26 3.49 16.43
N LEU A 35 -19.47 2.71 17.52
CA LEU A 35 -20.07 1.39 17.49
C LEU A 35 -21.59 1.38 17.47
N SER A 36 -22.27 2.47 17.92
CA SER A 36 -23.72 2.45 18.15
C SER A 36 -24.56 2.34 16.87
N GLU A 37 -24.08 2.84 15.74
CA GLU A 37 -24.76 2.73 14.44
C GLU A 37 -24.27 1.53 13.61
N HIS A 38 -23.10 0.98 13.91
CA HIS A 38 -22.47 -0.07 13.10
C HIS A 38 -22.63 -1.49 13.67
N LEU A 39 -23.16 -1.66 14.87
CA LEU A 39 -23.23 -2.98 15.55
C LEU A 39 -24.06 -4.03 14.81
N GLU A 40 -25.13 -3.66 14.12
CA GLU A 40 -25.95 -4.62 13.37
C GLU A 40 -25.23 -5.17 12.13
N HIS A 41 -24.44 -4.34 11.46
CA HIS A 41 -23.64 -4.79 10.31
C HIS A 41 -22.37 -5.54 10.73
N LEU A 42 -21.79 -5.19 11.89
CA LEU A 42 -20.60 -5.85 12.42
C LEU A 42 -20.85 -7.31 12.84
N PHE A 43 -22.02 -7.62 13.41
CA PHE A 43 -22.36 -8.98 13.85
C PHE A 43 -22.46 -9.97 12.71
N GLN A 44 -22.95 -9.60 11.53
CA GLN A 44 -22.99 -10.46 10.34
C GLN A 44 -21.60 -10.70 9.75
N TYR A 45 -20.65 -9.83 10.01
CA TYR A 45 -19.30 -9.86 9.49
C TYR A 45 -18.30 -10.61 10.40
N ILE A 46 -18.56 -10.65 11.72
CA ILE A 46 -17.72 -11.30 12.74
C ILE A 46 -17.81 -12.84 12.71
N VAL A 47 -18.85 -13.42 12.12
CA VAL A 47 -19.11 -14.88 12.12
C VAL A 47 -18.27 -15.65 11.08
N ASN A 48 -17.40 -15.00 10.32
CA ASN A 48 -16.59 -15.64 9.27
C ASN A 48 -15.14 -15.81 9.75
N ASP A 49 -14.77 -17.04 10.14
CA ASP A 49 -13.49 -17.42 10.77
C ASP A 49 -12.22 -17.09 9.98
N ASP A 50 -12.32 -16.83 8.67
CA ASP A 50 -11.18 -16.42 7.82
C ASP A 50 -10.76 -14.95 7.98
N LYS A 51 -11.37 -14.20 8.90
CA LYS A 51 -11.25 -12.73 8.97
C LYS A 51 -10.79 -12.17 10.31
N THR A 52 -9.95 -12.89 11.05
CA THR A 52 -9.39 -12.46 12.34
C THR A 52 -8.52 -11.18 12.30
N TYR A 53 -8.25 -10.61 11.12
CA TYR A 53 -7.58 -9.32 10.95
C TYR A 53 -8.52 -8.10 11.07
N MET A 54 -9.79 -8.30 11.44
CA MET A 54 -10.87 -7.33 11.27
C MET A 54 -11.09 -6.35 12.40
N LYS A 55 -10.26 -6.35 13.40
CA LYS A 55 -10.20 -5.22 14.35
C LYS A 55 -9.41 -4.03 13.80
N LYS A 56 -8.61 -4.25 12.76
CA LYS A 56 -7.80 -3.23 12.08
C LYS A 56 -8.23 -3.17 10.63
N LEU A 57 -8.65 -2.03 10.14
CA LEU A 57 -8.95 -1.81 8.73
C LEU A 57 -7.64 -1.76 7.90
N VAL A 58 -6.89 -2.85 7.96
CA VAL A 58 -5.62 -3.06 7.24
C VAL A 58 -5.71 -4.33 6.43
N SER A 59 -5.37 -4.26 5.14
CA SER A 59 -5.27 -5.42 4.27
C SER A 59 -4.17 -5.25 3.23
N GLY A 60 -3.77 -6.34 2.59
CA GLY A 60 -2.71 -6.35 1.60
C GLY A 60 -3.03 -7.22 0.40
N HIS A 61 -2.27 -7.03 -0.66
CA HIS A 61 -2.27 -7.87 -1.85
C HIS A 61 -0.83 -8.23 -2.23
N GLY A 62 -0.59 -9.52 -2.45
CA GLY A 62 0.77 -10.02 -2.72
C GLY A 62 1.70 -9.96 -1.51
N ILE A 63 1.18 -9.69 -0.33
CA ILE A 63 1.88 -9.53 0.94
C ILE A 63 1.35 -10.60 1.89
N VAL A 64 2.24 -11.27 2.61
CA VAL A 64 1.91 -12.30 3.60
C VAL A 64 1.43 -11.68 4.91
N ASP A 65 2.13 -10.63 5.36
CA ASP A 65 1.78 -9.89 6.57
C ASP A 65 1.52 -8.41 6.27
N PRO A 66 0.25 -8.01 6.09
CA PRO A 66 -0.10 -6.60 5.84
C PRO A 66 0.26 -5.66 7.00
N THR A 67 0.55 -6.19 8.19
CA THR A 67 0.98 -5.39 9.35
C THR A 67 2.49 -5.18 9.40
N ASN A 68 3.25 -5.76 8.47
CA ASN A 68 4.69 -5.52 8.33
C ASN A 68 5.14 -5.60 6.85
N PRO A 69 4.56 -4.79 5.95
CA PRO A 69 4.79 -4.87 4.50
C PRO A 69 6.18 -4.39 4.08
N TYR A 70 6.87 -3.64 4.94
CA TYR A 70 8.17 -3.05 4.63
C TYR A 70 9.23 -4.07 4.20
N GLU A 71 9.36 -5.17 4.95
CA GLU A 71 10.36 -6.20 4.66
C GLU A 71 10.04 -6.93 3.34
N GLU A 72 8.76 -7.17 3.05
CA GLU A 72 8.34 -7.81 1.81
C GLU A 72 8.60 -6.91 0.60
N PHE A 73 8.24 -5.63 0.64
CA PHE A 73 8.56 -4.67 -0.42
C PHE A 73 10.06 -4.57 -0.71
N LYS A 74 10.87 -4.60 0.36
CA LYS A 74 12.32 -4.58 0.27
C LYS A 74 12.88 -5.83 -0.43
N LEU A 75 12.38 -7.01 -0.02
CA LEU A 75 12.76 -8.29 -0.62
C LEU A 75 12.37 -8.36 -2.09
N THR A 76 11.15 -8.01 -2.45
CA THR A 76 10.68 -7.97 -3.83
C THR A 76 11.54 -7.06 -4.71
N LYS A 77 11.91 -5.89 -4.18
CA LYS A 77 12.81 -4.98 -4.89
C LYS A 77 14.19 -5.57 -5.14
N LEU A 78 14.76 -6.18 -4.12
CA LEU A 78 16.08 -6.84 -4.21
C LEU A 78 16.04 -8.04 -5.17
N GLN A 79 15.04 -8.90 -5.06
CA GLN A 79 14.87 -10.05 -5.96
C GLN A 79 14.75 -9.61 -7.42
N ALA A 80 13.94 -8.57 -7.70
CA ALA A 80 13.80 -8.02 -9.04
C ALA A 80 15.13 -7.46 -9.58
N ALA A 81 15.92 -6.79 -8.75
CA ALA A 81 17.23 -6.28 -9.14
C ALA A 81 18.21 -7.42 -9.47
N ILE A 82 18.24 -8.47 -8.64
CA ILE A 82 19.04 -9.67 -8.87
C ILE A 82 18.62 -10.35 -10.18
N GLN A 83 17.34 -10.62 -10.35
CA GLN A 83 16.78 -11.31 -11.50
C GLN A 83 17.05 -10.60 -12.82
N ARG A 84 16.96 -9.27 -12.80
CA ARG A 84 17.19 -8.41 -13.96
C ARG A 84 18.63 -7.94 -14.10
N LYS A 85 19.54 -8.38 -13.24
CA LYS A 85 20.97 -7.98 -13.19
C LYS A 85 21.15 -6.45 -13.11
N ILE A 86 20.31 -5.76 -12.33
CA ILE A 86 20.38 -4.32 -12.14
C ILE A 86 21.27 -4.01 -10.95
N GLY A 87 22.21 -3.05 -11.11
CA GLY A 87 23.07 -2.58 -10.01
C GLY A 87 24.18 -3.57 -9.60
N TYR A 88 24.48 -4.58 -10.42
CA TYR A 88 25.62 -5.46 -10.19
C TYR A 88 26.93 -4.70 -10.31
N THR A 89 27.86 -4.96 -9.39
CA THR A 89 29.22 -4.39 -9.38
C THR A 89 30.26 -5.50 -9.57
N PHE A 90 31.35 -5.21 -10.31
CA PHE A 90 32.46 -6.13 -10.44
C PHE A 90 33.38 -5.99 -9.24
N ASP A 91 33.65 -7.09 -8.54
CA ASP A 91 34.63 -7.15 -7.48
C ASP A 91 35.98 -7.68 -8.02
N PRO A 92 37.03 -6.82 -8.09
CA PRO A 92 38.33 -7.23 -8.62
C PRO A 92 39.04 -8.28 -7.75
N LYS A 93 38.69 -8.42 -6.49
CA LYS A 93 39.33 -9.36 -5.56
C LYS A 93 38.82 -10.79 -5.77
N SER A 94 37.53 -10.92 -5.95
CA SER A 94 36.90 -12.23 -6.19
C SER A 94 36.72 -12.56 -7.68
N GLU A 95 37.02 -11.61 -8.58
CA GLU A 95 36.76 -11.66 -10.02
C GLU A 95 35.31 -12.03 -10.38
N ARG A 96 34.35 -11.55 -9.56
CA ARG A 96 32.91 -11.86 -9.69
C ARG A 96 32.06 -10.61 -9.77
N LEU A 97 30.92 -10.77 -10.42
CA LEU A 97 29.81 -9.79 -10.33
C LEU A 97 29.03 -10.04 -9.03
N LEU A 98 29.01 -9.04 -8.17
CA LEU A 98 28.25 -9.06 -6.93
C LEU A 98 26.89 -8.43 -7.14
N PRO A 99 25.82 -8.99 -6.55
CA PRO A 99 24.50 -8.40 -6.60
C PRO A 99 24.45 -7.07 -5.81
N PRO A 100 23.52 -6.17 -6.13
CA PRO A 100 23.41 -4.91 -5.42
C PRO A 100 22.97 -5.12 -3.98
N THR A 101 23.46 -4.26 -3.11
CA THR A 101 22.91 -4.07 -1.76
C THR A 101 21.69 -3.14 -1.80
N LEU A 102 20.92 -3.11 -0.72
CA LEU A 102 19.79 -2.17 -0.59
C LEU A 102 20.24 -0.70 -0.70
N THR A 103 21.36 -0.36 -0.08
CA THR A 103 21.95 0.99 -0.14
C THR A 103 22.32 1.40 -1.57
N GLU A 104 22.80 0.46 -2.36
CA GLU A 104 23.13 0.74 -3.78
C GLU A 104 21.88 0.93 -4.63
N LEU A 105 20.80 0.22 -4.33
CA LEU A 105 19.50 0.42 -5.00
C LEU A 105 18.91 1.80 -4.70
N GLU A 106 19.10 2.33 -3.49
CA GLU A 106 18.67 3.69 -3.13
C GLU A 106 19.45 4.79 -3.84
N LYS A 107 20.77 4.63 -3.98
CA LYS A 107 21.64 5.62 -4.65
C LYS A 107 21.21 5.93 -6.08
N GLY A 108 20.58 4.99 -6.76
CA GLY A 108 20.03 5.17 -8.11
C GLY A 108 18.77 6.04 -8.18
N ASN A 109 18.30 6.59 -7.05
CA ASN A 109 17.06 7.38 -6.94
C ASN A 109 15.85 6.70 -7.59
N ALA A 110 15.83 5.37 -7.59
CA ALA A 110 14.72 4.60 -8.12
C ALA A 110 13.47 4.78 -7.21
N VAL A 111 12.30 4.80 -7.82
CA VAL A 111 11.05 4.76 -7.06
C VAL A 111 10.94 3.38 -6.40
N LEU A 112 10.80 3.35 -5.07
CA LEU A 112 10.59 2.12 -4.30
C LEU A 112 9.10 1.79 -4.19
N ALA A 113 8.29 2.80 -3.88
CA ALA A 113 6.86 2.65 -3.73
C ALA A 113 6.13 3.96 -4.05
N HIS A 114 4.81 3.86 -4.18
CA HIS A 114 3.88 4.96 -4.32
C HIS A 114 2.94 4.97 -3.13
N HIS A 115 2.67 6.14 -2.58
CA HIS A 115 1.70 6.33 -1.51
C HIS A 115 0.53 7.16 -2.03
N LEU A 116 -0.67 6.60 -1.96
CA LEU A 116 -1.92 7.29 -2.26
C LEU A 116 -2.67 7.56 -0.95
N ILE A 117 -3.24 8.75 -0.84
CA ILE A 117 -4.22 9.08 0.20
C ILE A 117 -5.53 9.38 -0.49
N GLN A 118 -6.57 8.64 -0.14
CA GLN A 118 -7.91 8.77 -0.71
C GLN A 118 -8.88 9.17 0.41
N SER A 119 -9.35 10.41 0.39
CA SER A 119 -10.23 10.99 1.42
C SER A 119 -11.66 11.08 0.93
N PHE A 120 -12.60 10.81 1.82
CA PHE A 120 -14.04 10.80 1.57
C PHE A 120 -14.72 11.92 2.33
N SER A 121 -15.78 12.49 1.75
CA SER A 121 -16.62 13.47 2.46
C SER A 121 -17.47 12.76 3.51
N PRO A 122 -17.67 13.34 4.70
CA PRO A 122 -18.65 12.84 5.66
C PRO A 122 -20.07 12.78 5.08
N GLU A 123 -20.37 13.62 4.09
CA GLU A 123 -21.66 13.65 3.39
C GLU A 123 -21.89 12.44 2.48
N ASP A 124 -20.83 11.65 2.17
CA ASP A 124 -20.95 10.49 1.28
C ASP A 124 -21.63 9.28 1.96
N ASP A 125 -21.91 9.35 3.27
CA ASP A 125 -22.59 8.32 4.09
C ASP A 125 -22.07 6.90 3.84
N LEU A 126 -20.73 6.76 3.87
CA LEU A 126 -20.03 5.50 3.63
C LEU A 126 -19.46 4.94 4.94
N THR A 127 -19.63 3.64 5.14
CA THR A 127 -19.00 2.96 6.27
C THR A 127 -17.47 2.82 6.06
N PRO A 128 -16.66 2.72 7.14
CA PRO A 128 -15.22 2.50 7.04
C PRO A 128 -14.86 1.28 6.18
N GLU A 129 -15.62 0.18 6.29
CA GLU A 129 -15.42 -1.04 5.52
C GLU A 129 -15.66 -0.79 4.02
N LYS A 130 -16.69 -0.02 3.68
CA LYS A 130 -16.99 0.32 2.29
C LYS A 130 -15.91 1.22 1.70
N ILE A 131 -15.41 2.16 2.48
CA ILE A 131 -14.28 3.02 2.11
C ILE A 131 -13.02 2.18 1.88
N HIS A 132 -12.77 1.20 2.76
CA HIS A 132 -11.66 0.24 2.62
C HIS A 132 -11.77 -0.57 1.33
N GLU A 133 -12.94 -1.15 1.06
CA GLU A 133 -13.23 -1.89 -0.18
C GLU A 133 -13.00 -1.05 -1.43
N ILE A 134 -13.49 0.20 -1.45
CA ILE A 134 -13.28 1.14 -2.55
C ILE A 134 -11.79 1.38 -2.79
N GLY A 135 -11.02 1.62 -1.72
CA GLY A 135 -9.57 1.82 -1.81
C GLY A 135 -8.85 0.59 -2.35
N TYR A 136 -9.19 -0.60 -1.84
CA TYR A 136 -8.63 -1.86 -2.30
C TYR A 136 -8.88 -2.08 -3.80
N ASN A 137 -10.11 -1.93 -4.24
CA ASN A 137 -10.48 -2.09 -5.65
C ASN A 137 -9.80 -1.05 -6.54
N THR A 138 -9.66 0.20 -6.06
CA THR A 138 -8.97 1.26 -6.79
C THR A 138 -7.51 0.89 -7.09
N VAL A 139 -6.77 0.36 -6.10
CA VAL A 139 -5.38 -0.02 -6.33
C VAL A 139 -5.25 -1.32 -7.13
N MET A 140 -6.17 -2.26 -6.97
CA MET A 140 -6.23 -3.46 -7.82
C MET A 140 -6.40 -3.09 -9.29
N GLU A 141 -7.34 -2.20 -9.62
CA GLU A 141 -7.52 -1.70 -10.99
C GLU A 141 -6.28 -0.95 -11.50
N LEU A 142 -5.74 -0.04 -10.67
CA LEU A 142 -4.58 0.77 -11.03
C LEU A 142 -3.35 -0.07 -11.38
N THR A 143 -3.14 -1.15 -10.64
CA THR A 143 -1.94 -2.00 -10.72
C THR A 143 -2.16 -3.27 -11.54
N GLY A 144 -3.40 -3.56 -11.91
CA GLY A 144 -3.79 -4.81 -12.57
C GLY A 144 -3.56 -6.04 -11.68
N GLY A 145 -3.43 -5.87 -10.36
CA GLY A 145 -3.12 -6.93 -9.40
C GLY A 145 -1.72 -7.52 -9.53
N GLU A 146 -0.80 -6.82 -10.22
CA GLU A 146 0.57 -7.31 -10.48
C GLU A 146 1.63 -6.68 -9.56
N TYR A 147 1.22 -5.90 -8.57
CA TYR A 147 2.09 -5.21 -7.62
C TYR A 147 1.62 -5.43 -6.20
N GLU A 148 2.57 -5.62 -5.30
CA GLU A 148 2.29 -5.66 -3.86
C GLU A 148 1.72 -4.34 -3.40
N PHE A 149 0.74 -4.37 -2.51
CA PHE A 149 0.27 -3.19 -1.82
C PHE A 149 -0.28 -3.52 -0.43
N VAL A 150 -0.30 -2.50 0.41
CA VAL A 150 -1.03 -2.47 1.67
C VAL A 150 -1.97 -1.28 1.66
N ILE A 151 -3.14 -1.46 2.23
CA ILE A 151 -4.13 -0.43 2.45
C ILE A 151 -4.54 -0.42 3.92
N ALA A 152 -4.62 0.78 4.50
CA ALA A 152 -5.23 1.01 5.81
C ALA A 152 -6.24 2.14 5.73
N THR A 153 -7.40 1.96 6.35
CA THR A 153 -8.43 2.98 6.47
C THR A 153 -8.36 3.59 7.86
N HIS A 154 -8.09 4.88 7.92
CA HIS A 154 -8.00 5.65 9.15
C HIS A 154 -9.36 6.24 9.51
N VAL A 155 -9.78 6.00 10.76
CA VAL A 155 -11.07 6.42 11.32
C VAL A 155 -10.92 7.43 12.45
N ASP A 156 -9.70 7.89 12.72
CA ASP A 156 -9.35 8.82 13.81
C ASP A 156 -9.78 10.27 13.54
N LYS A 157 -10.37 10.55 12.39
CA LYS A 157 -10.80 11.88 11.96
C LYS A 157 -12.21 11.86 11.39
N GLU A 158 -12.88 13.00 11.43
CA GLU A 158 -14.19 13.21 10.83
C GLU A 158 -14.23 12.83 9.34
N HIS A 159 -13.13 13.08 8.61
CA HIS A 159 -12.97 12.65 7.22
C HIS A 159 -12.26 11.30 7.17
N LEU A 160 -12.99 10.23 6.93
CA LEU A 160 -12.41 8.91 6.71
C LEU A 160 -11.50 8.91 5.49
N HIS A 161 -10.38 8.22 5.59
CA HIS A 161 -9.42 8.20 4.50
C HIS A 161 -8.61 6.91 4.44
N ASN A 162 -8.35 6.47 3.22
CA ASN A 162 -7.45 5.38 2.94
C ASN A 162 -6.02 5.87 2.76
N HIS A 163 -5.08 5.17 3.36
CA HIS A 163 -3.69 5.20 2.99
C HIS A 163 -3.36 3.92 2.23
N ILE A 164 -2.82 4.04 1.04
CA ILE A 164 -2.46 2.92 0.18
C ILE A 164 -0.99 3.07 -0.19
N ILE A 165 -0.16 2.10 0.15
CA ILE A 165 1.22 2.03 -0.31
C ILE A 165 1.34 0.85 -1.24
N PHE A 166 1.73 1.06 -2.49
CA PHE A 166 2.02 0.00 -3.43
C PHE A 166 3.45 0.02 -3.93
N SER A 167 4.04 -1.16 -4.04
CA SER A 167 5.40 -1.36 -4.54
C SER A 167 5.51 -0.85 -5.98
N SER A 168 6.62 -0.21 -6.32
CA SER A 168 6.90 0.14 -7.71
C SER A 168 7.37 -1.06 -8.55
N THR A 169 7.48 -2.25 -7.97
CA THR A 169 8.07 -3.42 -8.62
C THR A 169 6.98 -4.41 -9.00
N ASN A 170 6.86 -4.72 -10.28
CA ASN A 170 5.93 -5.72 -10.78
C ASN A 170 6.37 -7.12 -10.34
N LEU A 171 5.48 -7.88 -9.70
CA LEU A 171 5.76 -9.21 -9.14
C LEU A 171 6.17 -10.24 -10.19
N LYS A 172 5.62 -10.15 -11.41
CA LYS A 172 5.90 -11.10 -12.48
C LYS A 172 7.16 -10.76 -13.29
N THR A 173 7.35 -9.48 -13.57
CA THR A 173 8.39 -9.04 -14.53
C THR A 173 9.55 -8.31 -13.87
N GLY A 174 9.44 -7.93 -12.59
CA GLY A 174 10.41 -7.10 -11.89
C GLY A 174 10.55 -5.67 -12.46
N LYS A 175 9.70 -5.27 -13.41
CA LYS A 175 9.75 -3.94 -14.03
C LYS A 175 9.13 -2.90 -13.12
N ALA A 176 9.64 -1.66 -13.21
CA ALA A 176 9.09 -0.54 -12.46
C ALA A 176 7.70 -0.14 -12.99
N PHE A 177 6.80 0.23 -12.05
CA PHE A 177 5.50 0.81 -12.36
C PHE A 177 5.66 2.11 -13.15
N ARG A 178 4.81 2.27 -14.14
CA ARG A 178 4.76 3.49 -14.95
C ARG A 178 3.33 3.99 -15.06
N TRP A 179 3.12 5.22 -14.65
CA TRP A 179 1.84 5.89 -14.84
C TRP A 179 1.47 5.96 -16.31
N GLN A 180 0.32 5.42 -16.65
CA GLN A 180 -0.24 5.60 -17.99
C GLN A 180 -0.75 7.04 -18.15
N LYS A 181 -0.70 7.56 -19.38
CA LYS A 181 -1.19 8.91 -19.69
C LYS A 181 -2.70 8.98 -19.38
N GLY A 182 -3.07 9.89 -18.50
CA GLY A 182 -4.48 10.07 -18.08
C GLY A 182 -4.85 9.40 -16.76
N THR A 183 -4.19 8.33 -16.33
CA THR A 183 -4.54 7.59 -15.09
C THR A 183 -4.53 8.48 -13.84
N LYS A 184 -3.55 9.40 -13.72
CA LYS A 184 -3.53 10.38 -12.61
C LYS A 184 -4.73 11.32 -12.61
N LYS A 185 -5.30 11.60 -13.76
CA LYS A 185 -6.49 12.45 -13.89
C LYS A 185 -7.75 11.67 -13.52
N SER A 186 -7.85 10.40 -13.93
CA SER A 186 -8.99 9.53 -13.61
C SER A 186 -9.09 9.25 -12.11
N LEU A 187 -7.98 9.06 -11.40
CA LEU A 187 -7.98 8.92 -9.93
C LEU A 187 -8.56 10.12 -9.18
N ARG A 188 -8.60 11.30 -9.82
CA ARG A 188 -9.18 12.51 -9.24
C ARG A 188 -10.65 12.72 -9.59
N THR A 189 -11.18 12.02 -10.59
CA THR A 189 -12.49 12.29 -11.19
C THR A 189 -13.47 11.11 -11.18
N ASN A 190 -13.01 9.89 -10.87
CA ASN A 190 -13.84 8.69 -11.05
C ASN A 190 -14.73 8.32 -9.87
N PHE A 191 -14.94 9.22 -8.90
CA PHE A 191 -15.86 8.99 -7.80
C PHE A 191 -16.72 10.26 -7.56
N GLY A 192 -17.37 10.72 -8.61
CA GLY A 192 -18.43 11.72 -8.57
C GLY A 192 -19.76 11.09 -8.94
#